data_c6e299f2f56c6588093ea6122076f443
#
_entry.id   c6e299f2f56c6588093ea6122076f443
#
_cell.length_a   1.000
_cell.length_b   1.000
_cell.length_c   1.000
_cell.angle_alpha   90.00
_cell.angle_beta   90.00
_cell.angle_gamma   90.00
#
_symmetry.space_group_name_H-M   'P 1'
#
loop_
_entity.id
_entity.type
_entity.pdbx_description
1 polymer ?
#
loop_
_entity_poly.entity_id
_entity_poly.type
_entity_poly.pdbx_seq_one_letter_code
_entity_poly.pdbx_strand_id
1 'polypeptide(L)'
;MTNLKFGVALPYVSAREVAELCTLAEETGWDGCFVGDAIWCEDPLIGLAAAAMTTQRIRLGTMIIPMPLRKPWKVASESLALDRLSEGRLILGIGAGAVWMGWQCFPDEVTDTKARAEMLDESIDILTRLYRREQFDYDGKHFHLKLTQMDLQYFPPKPVQQPRIPLWTPGL
;
A
#
# COMPACT_ATOMS: atom_id res chain seq x y z
N MET A 1 -0.06 12.49 28.51
CA MET A 1 0.65 13.19 27.42
C MET A 1 0.63 12.27 26.21
N THR A 2 0.02 12.66 25.11
CA THR A 2 0.09 11.92 23.85
C THR A 2 1.53 11.92 23.38
N ASN A 3 2.15 10.75 23.33
CA ASN A 3 3.52 10.62 22.83
C ASN A 3 3.48 10.85 21.32
N LEU A 4 4.01 11.96 20.81
CA LEU A 4 4.11 12.25 19.38
C LEU A 4 4.95 11.17 18.70
N LYS A 5 4.56 10.80 17.50
CA LYS A 5 5.27 9.86 16.64
C LYS A 5 5.83 10.58 15.44
N PHE A 6 7.05 10.24 15.07
CA PHE A 6 7.77 10.87 13.97
C PHE A 6 8.10 9.84 12.89
N GLY A 7 7.71 10.14 11.67
CA GLY A 7 8.04 9.33 10.51
C GLY A 7 8.89 10.11 9.52
N VAL A 8 9.76 9.42 8.80
CA VAL A 8 10.53 9.96 7.69
C VAL A 8 10.00 9.43 6.36
N ALA A 9 9.83 10.33 5.39
CA ALA A 9 9.56 9.96 4.00
C ALA A 9 10.88 9.91 3.24
N LEU A 10 11.16 8.77 2.63
CA LEU A 10 12.37 8.57 1.86
C LEU A 10 12.23 9.17 0.45
N PRO A 11 13.33 9.66 -0.14
CA PRO A 11 13.35 9.99 -1.57
C PRO A 11 13.20 8.70 -2.42
N TYR A 12 13.07 8.86 -3.72
CA TYR A 12 13.12 7.72 -4.65
C TYR A 12 14.54 7.16 -4.70
N VAL A 13 14.73 6.01 -4.10
CA VAL A 13 16.01 5.29 -3.98
C VAL A 13 15.79 3.81 -4.29
N SER A 14 16.87 3.06 -4.45
CA SER A 14 16.79 1.62 -4.71
C SER A 14 16.22 0.84 -3.52
N ALA A 15 15.69 -0.35 -3.78
CA ALA A 15 15.16 -1.22 -2.73
C ALA A 15 16.22 -1.57 -1.66
N ARG A 16 17.49 -1.64 -2.03
CA ARG A 16 18.60 -1.82 -1.08
C ARG A 16 18.75 -0.61 -0.17
N GLU A 17 18.78 0.60 -0.74
CA GLU A 17 18.88 1.83 0.03
C GLU A 17 17.67 2.05 0.93
N VAL A 18 16.46 1.63 0.51
CA VAL A 18 15.28 1.63 1.39
C VAL A 18 15.54 0.81 2.64
N ALA A 19 16.09 -0.41 2.51
CA ALA A 19 16.40 -1.25 3.66
C ALA A 19 17.44 -0.60 4.59
N GLU A 20 18.52 -0.05 4.02
CA GLU A 20 19.59 0.60 4.75
C GLU A 20 19.09 1.86 5.50
N LEU A 21 18.31 2.70 4.82
CA LEU A 21 17.76 3.93 5.41
C LEU A 21 16.70 3.64 6.49
N CYS A 22 15.84 2.62 6.29
CA CYS A 22 14.89 2.21 7.32
C CYS A 22 15.59 1.64 8.55
N THR A 23 16.68 0.90 8.37
CA THR A 23 17.51 0.41 9.49
C THR A 23 18.13 1.58 10.25
N LEU A 24 18.74 2.53 9.54
CA LEU A 24 19.29 3.74 10.15
C LEU A 24 18.23 4.57 10.89
N ALA A 25 17.05 4.71 10.30
CA ALA A 25 15.91 5.41 10.92
C ALA A 25 15.49 4.72 12.22
N GLU A 26 15.42 3.39 12.25
CA GLU A 26 15.12 2.63 13.46
C GLU A 26 16.19 2.81 14.54
N GLU A 27 17.46 2.76 14.17
CA GLU A 27 18.60 2.94 15.09
C GLU A 27 18.64 4.35 15.68
N THR A 28 18.23 5.35 14.90
CA THR A 28 18.19 6.76 15.33
C THR A 28 16.87 7.18 16.00
N GLY A 29 15.95 6.23 16.21
CA GLY A 29 14.77 6.43 17.04
C GLY A 29 13.54 6.98 16.33
N TRP A 30 13.48 6.91 15.00
CA TRP A 30 12.25 7.22 14.24
C TRP A 30 11.18 6.15 14.48
N ASP A 31 9.91 6.58 14.45
CA ASP A 31 8.75 5.68 14.64
C ASP A 31 8.25 5.07 13.34
N GLY A 32 8.50 5.69 12.20
CA GLY A 32 8.02 5.23 10.90
C GLY A 32 8.93 5.65 9.74
N CYS A 33 8.95 4.82 8.70
CA CYS A 33 9.68 5.04 7.46
C CYS A 33 8.73 4.82 6.28
N PHE A 34 8.64 5.79 5.36
CA PHE A 34 7.64 5.79 4.30
C PHE A 34 8.29 5.97 2.94
N VAL A 35 7.82 5.20 1.95
CA VAL A 35 8.34 5.18 0.58
C VAL A 35 7.24 5.57 -0.39
N GLY A 36 7.56 6.46 -1.33
CA GLY A 36 6.64 6.88 -2.38
C GLY A 36 6.57 5.88 -3.53
N ASP A 37 5.45 5.95 -4.28
CA ASP A 37 5.25 5.22 -5.53
C ASP A 37 4.96 6.22 -6.65
N ALA A 38 5.67 6.10 -7.76
CA ALA A 38 5.45 6.89 -8.97
C ALA A 38 5.21 5.93 -10.14
N ILE A 39 4.72 6.47 -11.25
CA ILE A 39 4.37 5.62 -12.41
C ILE A 39 5.59 4.84 -12.96
N TRP A 40 6.80 5.36 -12.75
CA TRP A 40 8.04 4.73 -13.15
C TRP A 40 9.13 4.96 -12.10
N CYS A 41 9.14 4.12 -11.07
CA CYS A 41 10.18 4.05 -10.04
C CYS A 41 10.38 2.59 -9.61
N GLU A 42 11.36 2.33 -8.76
CA GLU A 42 11.41 1.02 -8.11
C GLU A 42 10.17 0.83 -7.21
N ASP A 43 9.61 -0.38 -7.22
CA ASP A 43 8.39 -0.69 -6.49
C ASP A 43 8.60 -0.53 -4.98
N PRO A 44 7.80 0.33 -4.30
CA PRO A 44 7.98 0.60 -2.88
C PRO A 44 7.76 -0.63 -2.00
N LEU A 45 6.90 -1.57 -2.41
CA LEU A 45 6.64 -2.77 -1.61
C LEU A 45 7.84 -3.72 -1.59
N ILE A 46 8.65 -3.73 -2.66
CA ILE A 46 9.91 -4.51 -2.69
C ILE A 46 10.92 -3.90 -1.72
N GLY A 47 11.10 -2.58 -1.73
CA GLY A 47 11.97 -1.89 -0.79
C GLY A 47 11.54 -2.08 0.66
N LEU A 48 10.25 -1.97 0.93
CA LEU A 48 9.68 -2.19 2.27
C LEU A 48 9.78 -3.67 2.70
N ALA A 49 9.72 -4.63 1.78
CA ALA A 49 9.96 -6.03 2.10
C ALA A 49 11.41 -6.26 2.53
N ALA A 50 12.37 -5.65 1.83
CA ALA A 50 13.77 -5.69 2.25
C ALA A 50 13.97 -5.03 3.64
N ALA A 51 13.37 -3.87 3.87
CA ALA A 51 13.40 -3.18 5.17
C ALA A 51 12.75 -4.01 6.29
N ALA A 52 11.67 -4.73 6.00
CA ALA A 52 11.00 -5.61 6.97
C ALA A 52 11.93 -6.69 7.52
N MET A 53 12.88 -7.16 6.71
CA MET A 53 13.85 -8.20 7.10
C MET A 53 15.04 -7.64 7.90
N THR A 54 15.30 -6.34 7.84
CA THR A 54 16.45 -5.70 8.50
C THR A 54 16.05 -4.87 9.73
N THR A 55 14.76 -4.67 9.97
CA THR A 55 14.22 -3.86 11.07
C THR A 55 13.28 -4.69 11.96
N GLN A 56 13.05 -4.25 13.22
CA GLN A 56 12.25 -4.98 14.20
C GLN A 56 11.08 -4.17 14.79
N ARG A 57 11.16 -2.84 14.79
CA ARG A 57 10.21 -1.98 15.52
C ARG A 57 9.57 -0.89 14.67
N ILE A 58 10.34 -0.30 13.74
CA ILE A 58 9.91 0.84 12.96
C ILE A 58 8.68 0.48 12.11
N ARG A 59 7.71 1.37 12.04
CA ARG A 59 6.59 1.23 11.12
C ARG A 59 7.08 1.43 9.69
N LEU A 60 6.64 0.58 8.80
CA LEU A 60 6.99 0.59 7.39
C LEU A 60 5.75 0.98 6.58
N GLY A 61 5.84 1.99 5.77
CA GLY A 61 4.65 2.45 5.06
C GLY A 61 4.90 2.97 3.65
N THR A 62 3.82 3.05 2.90
CA THR A 62 3.82 3.71 1.59
C THR A 62 3.31 5.15 1.72
N MET A 63 3.86 6.08 0.93
CA MET A 63 3.40 7.48 0.90
C MET A 63 3.52 8.04 -0.52
N ILE A 64 2.58 7.69 -1.35
CA ILE A 64 1.44 6.77 -1.28
C ILE A 64 1.48 5.83 -2.50
N ILE A 65 0.75 4.72 -2.44
CA ILE A 65 0.43 3.93 -3.64
C ILE A 65 -0.73 4.59 -4.39
N PRO A 66 -0.57 4.97 -5.66
CA PRO A 66 -1.66 5.47 -6.49
C PRO A 66 -2.54 4.30 -6.95
N MET A 67 -3.70 4.14 -6.32
CA MET A 67 -4.59 3.00 -6.58
C MET A 67 -5.07 2.89 -8.04
N PRO A 68 -5.26 3.99 -8.80
CA PRO A 68 -5.62 3.86 -10.22
C PRO A 68 -4.57 3.16 -11.10
N LEU A 69 -3.31 3.12 -10.69
CA LEU A 69 -2.25 2.38 -11.39
C LEU A 69 -2.20 0.88 -11.05
N ARG A 70 -2.98 0.45 -10.05
CA ARG A 70 -2.86 -0.91 -9.50
C ARG A 70 -4.20 -1.60 -9.38
N LYS A 71 -4.20 -2.91 -9.46
CA LYS A 71 -5.39 -3.72 -9.21
C LYS A 71 -5.58 -3.95 -7.71
N PRO A 72 -6.74 -3.61 -7.10
CA PRO A 72 -6.94 -3.70 -5.66
C PRO A 72 -6.62 -5.08 -5.07
N TRP A 73 -6.98 -6.16 -5.76
CA TRP A 73 -6.69 -7.53 -5.28
C TRP A 73 -5.20 -7.88 -5.29
N LYS A 74 -4.41 -7.26 -6.19
CA LYS A 74 -2.95 -7.43 -6.18
C LYS A 74 -2.34 -6.67 -5.01
N VAL A 75 -2.75 -5.43 -4.79
CA VAL A 75 -2.34 -4.65 -3.63
C VAL A 75 -2.72 -5.35 -2.33
N ALA A 76 -3.92 -5.97 -2.26
CA ALA A 76 -4.32 -6.78 -1.10
C ALA A 76 -3.35 -7.95 -0.86
N SER A 77 -3.04 -8.71 -1.90
CA SER A 77 -2.12 -9.86 -1.81
C SER A 77 -0.71 -9.45 -1.35
N GLU A 78 -0.18 -8.41 -1.96
CA GLU A 78 1.16 -7.89 -1.68
C GLU A 78 1.27 -7.28 -0.28
N SER A 79 0.29 -6.47 0.11
CA SER A 79 0.25 -5.86 1.45
C SER A 79 0.02 -6.88 2.56
N LEU A 80 -0.78 -7.93 2.33
CA LEU A 80 -0.93 -9.03 3.29
C LEU A 80 0.38 -9.81 3.47
N ALA A 81 1.11 -10.04 2.39
CA ALA A 81 2.43 -10.69 2.48
C ALA A 81 3.42 -9.82 3.26
N LEU A 82 3.44 -8.51 2.98
CA LEU A 82 4.33 -7.57 3.67
C LEU A 82 3.93 -7.35 5.14
N ASP A 83 2.63 -7.31 5.46
CA ASP A 83 2.14 -7.21 6.84
C ASP A 83 2.61 -8.41 7.69
N ARG A 84 2.55 -9.60 7.11
CA ARG A 84 3.07 -10.81 7.76
C ARG A 84 4.59 -10.81 7.87
N LEU A 85 5.30 -10.42 6.81
CA LEU A 85 6.75 -10.34 6.80
C LEU A 85 7.28 -9.35 7.84
N SER A 86 6.59 -8.23 8.00
CA SER A 86 6.92 -7.18 8.97
C SER A 86 6.34 -7.41 10.38
N GLU A 87 5.67 -8.54 10.62
CA GLU A 87 5.01 -8.84 11.89
C GLU A 87 4.02 -7.75 12.35
N GLY A 88 3.23 -7.24 11.39
CA GLY A 88 2.17 -6.26 11.68
C GLY A 88 2.67 -4.82 11.81
N ARG A 89 3.77 -4.45 11.15
CA ARG A 89 4.31 -3.08 11.15
C ARG A 89 3.91 -2.25 9.94
N LEU A 90 3.22 -2.84 8.95
CA LEU A 90 2.83 -2.15 7.73
C LEU A 90 1.77 -1.06 7.98
N ILE A 91 1.94 0.07 7.33
CA ILE A 91 0.92 1.12 7.11
C ILE A 91 0.79 1.30 5.61
N LEU A 92 -0.40 1.05 5.07
CA LEU A 92 -0.64 1.19 3.64
C LEU A 92 -1.21 2.57 3.33
N GLY A 93 -0.34 3.48 2.91
CA GLY A 93 -0.73 4.77 2.39
C GLY A 93 -1.17 4.64 0.93
N ILE A 94 -2.38 5.05 0.61
CA ILE A 94 -3.00 4.95 -0.71
C ILE A 94 -3.64 6.27 -1.12
N GLY A 95 -3.78 6.51 -2.41
CA GLY A 95 -4.39 7.73 -2.92
C GLY A 95 -4.74 7.66 -4.40
N ALA A 96 -5.26 8.76 -4.93
CA ALA A 96 -5.60 8.89 -6.35
C ALA A 96 -4.38 9.14 -7.26
N GLY A 97 -3.21 9.40 -6.68
CA GLY A 97 -1.98 9.68 -7.41
C GLY A 97 -1.87 11.09 -7.97
N ALA A 98 -0.71 11.42 -8.51
CA ALA A 98 -0.35 12.74 -9.04
C ALA A 98 -0.01 12.65 -10.52
N VAL A 99 -0.96 13.02 -11.39
CA VAL A 99 -0.81 12.92 -12.87
C VAL A 99 0.41 13.68 -13.38
N TRP A 100 0.75 14.81 -12.78
CA TRP A 100 1.91 15.62 -13.15
C TRP A 100 3.27 14.90 -12.97
N MET A 101 3.27 13.76 -12.28
CA MET A 101 4.46 12.92 -12.10
C MET A 101 4.72 11.98 -13.30
N GLY A 102 4.28 12.32 -14.49
CA GLY A 102 4.63 11.61 -15.71
C GLY A 102 3.54 10.70 -16.29
N TRP A 103 2.33 10.67 -15.73
CA TRP A 103 1.24 9.80 -16.22
C TRP A 103 0.87 10.07 -17.67
N GLN A 104 1.01 11.33 -18.13
CA GLN A 104 0.77 11.70 -19.52
C GLN A 104 1.68 10.97 -20.52
N CYS A 105 2.76 10.35 -20.06
CA CYS A 105 3.64 9.53 -20.89
C CYS A 105 3.10 8.11 -21.12
N PHE A 106 2.02 7.75 -20.44
CA PHE A 106 1.37 6.44 -20.49
C PHE A 106 -0.09 6.62 -20.93
N PRO A 107 -0.38 6.57 -22.25
CA PRO A 107 -1.69 6.98 -22.79
C PRO A 107 -2.88 6.15 -22.29
N ASP A 108 -2.64 4.92 -21.85
CA ASP A 108 -3.68 4.02 -21.35
C ASP A 108 -4.05 4.27 -19.89
N GLU A 109 -3.30 5.15 -19.20
CA GLU A 109 -3.55 5.44 -17.80
C GLU A 109 -4.65 6.49 -17.58
N VAL A 110 -5.43 6.32 -16.52
CA VAL A 110 -6.55 7.20 -16.21
C VAL A 110 -6.05 8.51 -15.64
N THR A 111 -6.19 9.60 -16.39
CA THR A 111 -5.77 10.95 -15.97
C THR A 111 -6.92 11.80 -15.43
N ASP A 112 -8.19 11.45 -15.71
CA ASP A 112 -9.36 12.17 -15.20
C ASP A 112 -9.45 12.09 -13.67
N THR A 113 -9.50 13.25 -13.02
CA THR A 113 -9.48 13.36 -11.56
C THR A 113 -10.67 12.67 -10.89
N LYS A 114 -11.87 12.79 -11.49
CA LYS A 114 -13.08 12.18 -10.95
C LYS A 114 -13.01 10.65 -11.05
N ALA A 115 -12.63 10.13 -12.20
CA ALA A 115 -12.47 8.69 -12.40
C ALA A 115 -11.43 8.11 -11.42
N ARG A 116 -10.31 8.81 -11.20
CA ARG A 116 -9.29 8.37 -10.24
C ARG A 116 -9.79 8.36 -8.79
N ALA A 117 -10.59 9.35 -8.41
CA ALA A 117 -11.21 9.37 -7.08
C ALA A 117 -12.20 8.22 -6.92
N GLU A 118 -13.06 7.98 -7.90
CA GLU A 118 -13.99 6.85 -7.92
C GLU A 118 -13.25 5.50 -7.84
N MET A 119 -12.14 5.34 -8.59
CA MET A 119 -11.30 4.13 -8.51
C MET A 119 -10.66 3.95 -7.12
N LEU A 120 -10.27 5.03 -6.46
CA LEU A 120 -9.74 4.98 -5.09
C LEU A 120 -10.82 4.50 -4.11
N ASP A 121 -12.04 5.06 -4.19
CA ASP A 121 -13.15 4.69 -3.31
C ASP A 121 -13.52 3.20 -3.47
N GLU A 122 -13.66 2.73 -4.71
CA GLU A 122 -13.90 1.31 -5.00
C GLU A 122 -12.76 0.42 -4.49
N SER A 123 -11.51 0.87 -4.65
CA SER A 123 -10.33 0.15 -4.15
C SER A 123 -10.33 0.00 -2.64
N ILE A 124 -10.71 1.03 -1.89
CA ILE A 124 -10.80 1.00 -0.42
C ILE A 124 -11.85 -0.03 0.04
N ASP A 125 -13.01 -0.06 -0.61
CA ASP A 125 -14.06 -1.05 -0.29
C ASP A 125 -13.57 -2.48 -0.59
N ILE A 126 -13.02 -2.71 -1.77
CA ILE A 126 -12.49 -4.01 -2.17
C ILE A 126 -11.38 -4.48 -1.22
N LEU A 127 -10.39 -3.63 -0.92
CA LEU A 127 -9.30 -3.95 0.01
C LEU A 127 -9.84 -4.33 1.39
N THR A 128 -10.81 -3.55 1.90
CA THR A 128 -11.38 -3.77 3.23
C THR A 128 -12.07 -5.15 3.33
N ARG A 129 -12.81 -5.55 2.29
CA ARG A 129 -13.45 -6.87 2.23
C ARG A 129 -12.45 -8.00 2.06
N LEU A 130 -11.43 -7.81 1.22
CA LEU A 130 -10.37 -8.80 1.01
C LEU A 130 -9.57 -9.07 2.30
N TYR A 131 -9.24 -8.03 3.09
CA TYR A 131 -8.56 -8.19 4.37
C TYR A 131 -9.39 -8.97 5.41
N ARG A 132 -10.73 -8.92 5.29
CA ARG A 132 -11.63 -9.74 6.11
C ARG A 132 -11.80 -11.17 5.60
N ARG A 133 -11.24 -11.50 4.41
CA ARG A 133 -11.45 -12.75 3.69
C ARG A 133 -12.92 -13.00 3.34
N GLU A 134 -13.65 -11.94 3.03
CA GLU A 134 -15.02 -12.08 2.56
C GLU A 134 -15.04 -12.69 1.16
N GLN A 135 -15.99 -13.60 0.91
CA GLN A 135 -16.39 -13.97 -0.44
C GLN A 135 -17.48 -13.02 -0.89
N PHE A 136 -17.23 -12.27 -1.92
CA PHE A 136 -18.19 -11.30 -2.45
C PHE A 136 -18.03 -11.12 -3.96
N ASP A 137 -19.11 -10.74 -4.61
CA ASP A 137 -19.06 -10.18 -5.94
C ASP A 137 -19.06 -8.67 -5.83
N TYR A 138 -18.36 -8.00 -6.74
CA TYR A 138 -18.29 -6.56 -6.82
C TYR A 138 -18.63 -6.13 -8.23
N ASP A 139 -19.56 -5.21 -8.37
CA ASP A 139 -19.99 -4.66 -9.65
C ASP A 139 -19.97 -3.13 -9.56
N GLY A 140 -18.75 -2.57 -9.51
CA GLY A 140 -18.51 -1.15 -9.49
C GLY A 140 -18.50 -0.52 -10.88
N LYS A 141 -18.19 0.73 -10.95
CA LYS A 141 -18.02 1.46 -12.21
C LYS A 141 -16.70 1.11 -12.91
N HIS A 142 -15.65 0.85 -12.11
CA HIS A 142 -14.28 0.65 -12.58
C HIS A 142 -13.77 -0.78 -12.33
N PHE A 143 -14.28 -1.45 -11.30
CA PHE A 143 -13.84 -2.81 -10.96
C PHE A 143 -15.02 -3.77 -10.91
N HIS A 144 -14.80 -4.96 -11.50
CA HIS A 144 -15.78 -6.05 -11.51
C HIS A 144 -15.11 -7.34 -11.04
N LEU A 145 -15.63 -7.95 -9.97
CA LEU A 145 -15.08 -9.19 -9.40
C LEU A 145 -16.19 -10.21 -9.18
N LYS A 146 -15.83 -11.48 -9.29
CA LYS A 146 -16.71 -12.64 -9.06
C LYS A 146 -16.03 -13.60 -8.06
N LEU A 147 -15.74 -13.10 -6.86
CA LEU A 147 -14.99 -13.84 -5.84
C LEU A 147 -15.80 -14.95 -5.17
N THR A 148 -17.13 -14.93 -5.29
CA THR A 148 -17.98 -16.04 -4.85
C THR A 148 -17.70 -17.33 -5.64
N GLN A 149 -17.07 -17.23 -6.83
CA GLN A 149 -16.66 -18.38 -7.65
C GLN A 149 -15.27 -18.91 -7.30
N MET A 150 -14.51 -18.23 -6.46
CA MET A 150 -13.16 -18.64 -6.08
C MET A 150 -13.19 -19.48 -4.81
N ASP A 151 -12.46 -20.62 -4.82
CA ASP A 151 -12.29 -21.43 -3.63
C ASP A 151 -11.48 -20.68 -2.55
N LEU A 152 -11.96 -20.72 -1.32
CA LEU A 152 -11.34 -20.07 -0.16
C LEU A 152 -9.90 -20.52 0.13
N GLN A 153 -9.49 -21.71 -0.36
CA GLN A 153 -8.11 -22.17 -0.23
C GLN A 153 -7.10 -21.27 -0.95
N TYR A 154 -7.55 -20.55 -2.00
CA TYR A 154 -6.71 -19.60 -2.75
C TYR A 154 -6.69 -18.20 -2.16
N PHE A 155 -7.52 -17.94 -1.15
CA PHE A 155 -7.49 -16.65 -0.47
C PHE A 155 -6.25 -16.56 0.42
N PRO A 156 -5.53 -15.43 0.40
CA PRO A 156 -4.42 -15.23 1.33
C PRO A 156 -4.92 -15.28 2.78
N PRO A 157 -4.05 -15.61 3.74
CA PRO A 157 -4.41 -15.58 5.15
C PRO A 157 -4.77 -14.15 5.59
N LYS A 158 -5.47 -14.04 6.73
CA LYS A 158 -5.80 -12.73 7.33
C LYS A 158 -4.52 -11.96 7.66
N PRO A 159 -4.60 -10.61 7.69
CA PRO A 159 -3.49 -9.78 8.15
C PRO A 159 -3.17 -10.05 9.62
N VAL A 160 -1.94 -9.78 10.02
CA VAL A 160 -1.51 -9.79 11.43
C VAL A 160 -2.24 -8.69 12.20
N GLN A 161 -2.33 -7.51 11.61
CA GLN A 161 -3.02 -6.37 12.22
C GLN A 161 -4.55 -6.54 12.16
N GLN A 162 -5.20 -6.28 13.30
CA GLN A 162 -6.66 -6.37 13.42
C GLN A 162 -7.27 -4.98 13.70
N PRO A 163 -8.43 -4.65 13.15
CA PRO A 163 -9.30 -5.46 12.27
C PRO A 163 -8.78 -5.57 10.82
N ARG A 164 -7.77 -4.82 10.42
CA ARG A 164 -7.11 -4.81 9.09
C ARG A 164 -5.79 -4.04 9.14
N ILE A 165 -5.01 -4.12 8.07
CA ILE A 165 -3.88 -3.22 7.83
C ILE A 165 -4.38 -1.76 7.87
N PRO A 166 -3.72 -0.85 8.59
CA PRO A 166 -4.07 0.57 8.59
C PRO A 166 -3.96 1.15 7.17
N LEU A 167 -5.05 1.79 6.71
CA LEU A 167 -5.08 2.54 5.46
C LEU A 167 -4.97 4.03 5.77
N TRP A 168 -3.98 4.68 5.18
CA TRP A 168 -3.82 6.12 5.25
C TRP A 168 -4.12 6.74 3.89
N THR A 169 -4.89 7.81 3.89
CA THR A 169 -5.15 8.62 2.68
C THR A 169 -4.68 10.03 2.91
N PRO A 170 -4.08 10.70 1.90
CA PRO A 170 -3.74 12.11 2.03
C PRO A 170 -5.02 12.92 2.24
N GLY A 171 -4.99 13.85 3.19
CA GLY A 171 -6.01 14.88 3.34
C GLY A 171 -5.79 16.02 2.33
N LEU A 172 -6.86 16.74 2.00
CA LEU A 172 -6.81 18.02 1.30
C LEU A 172 -6.60 19.15 2.30
#